data_64b9f63a86891e829607c01b16b2e894
#
_entry.id   64b9f63a86891e829607c01b16b2e894
#
_cell.length_a   1.000
_cell.length_b   1.000
_cell.length_c   1.000
_cell.angle_alpha   90.00
_cell.angle_beta   90.00
_cell.angle_gamma   90.00
#
_symmetry.space_group_name_H-M   'P 1'
#
loop_
_entity.id
_entity.type
_entity.pdbx_description
1 polymer ?
#
loop_
_entity_poly.entity_id
_entity_poly.type
_entity_poly.pdbx_seq_one_letter_code
_entity_poly.pdbx_strand_id
1 'polypeptide(L)'
;MAYLSLQNVNKIYPNGFHAVHDFNLEIEKGEFIVFVGSSGCGKSTTLRMIAGLEEISKGEFLIDGQRANELSPRQRGIAMVFQSYALYPHMTVYENMAFSLKLKKLPKDEIDQRVRQAAEILDITQYLDRKPK
;
A
#
# COMPACT_ATOMS: atom_id res chain seq x y z
N MET A 1 -15.01 9.10 -14.70
CA MET A 1 -14.86 7.66 -14.47
C MET A 1 -13.93 7.45 -13.27
N ALA A 2 -14.34 6.66 -12.30
CA ALA A 2 -13.54 6.43 -11.10
C ALA A 2 -12.23 5.71 -11.44
N TYR A 3 -11.15 6.12 -10.79
CA TYR A 3 -9.86 5.45 -10.89
C TYR A 3 -9.82 4.18 -10.03
N LEU A 4 -10.36 4.28 -8.82
CA LEU A 4 -10.57 3.10 -7.97
C LEU A 4 -12.07 2.95 -7.71
N SER A 5 -12.57 1.73 -7.82
CA SER A 5 -13.99 1.44 -7.59
C SER A 5 -14.11 0.20 -6.71
N LEU A 6 -14.77 0.37 -5.56
CA LEU A 6 -15.14 -0.74 -4.68
C LEU A 6 -16.65 -0.91 -4.78
N GLN A 7 -17.10 -2.12 -5.17
CA GLN A 7 -18.51 -2.40 -5.43
C GLN A 7 -18.96 -3.59 -4.58
N ASN A 8 -19.80 -3.31 -3.60
CA ASN A 8 -20.37 -4.31 -2.68
C ASN A 8 -19.30 -5.20 -2.06
N VAL A 9 -18.20 -4.59 -1.61
CA VAL A 9 -17.06 -5.30 -1.07
C VAL A 9 -17.37 -5.78 0.35
N ASN A 10 -17.12 -7.06 0.59
CA ASN A 10 -17.32 -7.72 1.87
C ASN A 10 -16.05 -8.46 2.28
N LYS A 11 -15.77 -8.47 3.57
CA LYS A 11 -14.72 -9.31 4.14
C LYS A 11 -15.29 -10.16 5.26
N ILE A 12 -15.25 -11.46 5.05
CA ILE A 12 -15.68 -12.45 6.02
C ILE A 12 -14.48 -13.36 6.30
N TYR A 13 -14.04 -13.39 7.56
CA TYR A 13 -12.90 -14.22 7.96
C TYR A 13 -13.35 -15.68 8.14
N PRO A 14 -12.40 -16.65 8.13
CA PRO A 14 -12.74 -18.08 8.28
C PRO A 14 -13.50 -18.41 9.55
N ASN A 15 -13.32 -17.63 10.63
CA ASN A 15 -14.05 -17.80 11.88
C ASN A 15 -15.49 -17.25 11.84
N GLY A 16 -15.94 -16.75 10.68
CA GLY A 16 -17.27 -16.19 10.50
C GLY A 16 -17.41 -14.71 10.81
N PHE A 17 -16.35 -14.06 11.29
CA PHE A 17 -16.40 -12.62 11.58
C PHE A 17 -16.52 -11.82 10.29
N HIS A 18 -17.57 -11.03 10.16
CA HIS A 18 -17.86 -10.19 9.01
C HIS A 18 -17.34 -8.77 9.28
N ALA A 19 -16.11 -8.50 8.81
CA ALA A 19 -15.39 -7.28 9.15
C ALA A 19 -15.81 -6.07 8.29
N VAL A 20 -16.19 -6.30 7.04
CA VAL A 20 -16.60 -5.24 6.09
C VAL A 20 -17.88 -5.67 5.41
N HIS A 21 -18.87 -4.79 5.42
CA HIS A 21 -20.23 -5.07 4.91
C HIS A 21 -20.57 -4.19 3.72
N ASP A 22 -20.79 -4.78 2.56
CA ASP A 22 -21.30 -4.10 1.35
C ASP A 22 -20.71 -2.72 1.13
N PHE A 23 -19.38 -2.64 1.20
CA PHE A 23 -18.67 -1.35 1.09
C PHE A 23 -18.61 -0.90 -0.36
N ASN A 24 -19.06 0.32 -0.60
CA ASN A 24 -19.06 0.93 -1.93
C ASN A 24 -18.32 2.26 -1.87
N LEU A 25 -17.38 2.47 -2.79
CA LEU A 25 -16.62 3.71 -2.87
C LEU A 25 -16.08 3.90 -4.28
N GLU A 26 -16.27 5.09 -4.82
CA GLU A 26 -15.68 5.50 -6.08
C GLU A 26 -14.67 6.60 -5.81
N ILE A 27 -13.44 6.44 -6.31
CA ILE A 27 -12.35 7.39 -6.09
C ILE A 27 -11.82 7.87 -7.44
N GLU A 28 -11.84 9.17 -7.65
CA GLU A 28 -11.26 9.78 -8.85
C GLU A 28 -9.74 9.86 -8.73
N LYS A 29 -9.06 9.95 -9.85
CA LYS A 29 -7.61 10.10 -9.86
C LYS A 29 -7.19 11.41 -9.20
N GLY A 30 -6.26 11.33 -8.26
CA GLY A 30 -5.77 12.50 -7.54
C GLY A 30 -6.58 12.89 -6.31
N GLU A 31 -7.67 12.18 -5.99
CA GLU A 31 -8.43 12.43 -4.78
C GLU A 31 -7.68 12.02 -3.53
N PHE A 32 -7.87 12.78 -2.47
CA PHE A 32 -7.38 12.46 -1.13
C PHE A 32 -8.53 11.95 -0.27
N ILE A 33 -8.49 10.67 0.11
CA ILE A 33 -9.57 10.01 0.85
C ILE A 33 -9.10 9.66 2.25
N VAL A 34 -9.95 9.92 3.24
CA VAL A 34 -9.68 9.57 4.64
C VAL A 34 -10.78 8.66 5.17
N PHE A 35 -10.40 7.53 5.72
CA PHE A 35 -11.33 6.63 6.43
C PHE A 35 -11.33 6.99 7.91
N VAL A 36 -12.50 7.31 8.44
CA VAL A 36 -12.66 7.63 9.86
C VAL A 36 -13.63 6.64 10.51
N GLY A 37 -13.41 6.37 11.78
CA GLY A 37 -14.25 5.46 12.54
C GLY A 37 -13.55 4.95 13.78
N SER A 38 -14.31 4.28 14.64
CA SER A 38 -13.78 3.67 15.85
C SER A 38 -12.89 2.46 15.52
N SER A 39 -12.08 2.05 16.50
CA SER A 39 -11.28 0.83 16.41
C SER A 39 -12.18 -0.37 16.11
N GLY A 40 -11.75 -1.23 15.19
CA GLY A 40 -12.51 -2.42 14.81
C GLY A 40 -13.64 -2.20 13.81
N CYS A 41 -13.79 -1.00 13.24
CA CYS A 41 -14.85 -0.72 12.26
C CYS A 41 -14.50 -1.13 10.82
N GLY A 42 -13.36 -1.78 10.60
CA GLY A 42 -12.97 -2.27 9.27
C GLY A 42 -12.10 -1.35 8.45
N LYS A 43 -11.64 -0.21 9.00
CA LYS A 43 -10.76 0.72 8.27
C LYS A 43 -9.49 0.04 7.77
N SER A 44 -8.75 -0.58 8.68
CA SER A 44 -7.49 -1.26 8.35
C SER A 44 -7.71 -2.44 7.40
N THR A 45 -8.79 -3.21 7.63
CA THR A 45 -9.14 -4.32 6.75
C THR A 45 -9.43 -3.83 5.34
N THR A 46 -10.18 -2.75 5.19
CA THR A 46 -10.49 -2.17 3.88
C THR A 46 -9.22 -1.70 3.17
N LEU A 47 -8.34 -0.98 3.87
CA LEU A 47 -7.06 -0.55 3.30
C LEU A 47 -6.20 -1.73 2.87
N ARG A 48 -6.16 -2.80 3.68
CA ARG A 48 -5.41 -4.01 3.33
C ARG A 48 -5.99 -4.72 2.12
N MET A 49 -7.30 -4.73 1.95
CA MET A 49 -7.95 -5.28 0.75
C MET A 49 -7.60 -4.47 -0.49
N ILE A 50 -7.57 -3.15 -0.40
CA ILE A 50 -7.17 -2.28 -1.50
C ILE A 50 -5.71 -2.54 -1.90
N ALA A 51 -4.85 -2.72 -0.91
CA ALA A 51 -3.42 -2.99 -1.14
C ALA A 51 -3.13 -4.42 -1.61
N GLY A 52 -4.09 -5.34 -1.48
CA GLY A 52 -3.90 -6.74 -1.85
C GLY A 52 -3.30 -7.61 -0.74
N LEU A 53 -3.24 -7.09 0.48
CA LEU A 53 -2.72 -7.82 1.65
C LEU A 53 -3.80 -8.67 2.33
N GLU A 54 -5.06 -8.47 1.95
CA GLU A 54 -6.19 -9.21 2.45
C GLU A 54 -7.11 -9.53 1.28
N GLU A 55 -7.65 -10.74 1.23
CA GLU A 55 -8.56 -11.14 0.16
C GLU A 55 -9.95 -10.55 0.36
N ILE A 56 -10.59 -10.17 -0.75
CA ILE A 56 -11.98 -9.73 -0.77
C ILE A 56 -12.87 -10.98 -0.81
N SER A 57 -13.79 -11.10 0.13
CA SER A 57 -14.69 -12.28 0.20
C SER A 57 -15.80 -12.20 -0.84
N LYS A 58 -16.37 -11.02 -1.04
CA LYS A 58 -17.44 -10.77 -2.04
C LYS A 58 -17.30 -9.36 -2.57
N GLY A 59 -17.81 -9.13 -3.78
CA GLY A 59 -17.79 -7.84 -4.42
C GLY A 59 -16.64 -7.70 -5.38
N GLU A 60 -16.52 -6.52 -5.98
CA GLU A 60 -15.47 -6.24 -6.96
C GLU A 60 -14.65 -5.03 -6.56
N PHE A 61 -13.36 -5.12 -6.81
CA PHE A 61 -12.44 -4.01 -6.72
C PHE A 61 -11.82 -3.78 -8.09
N LEU A 62 -11.99 -2.57 -8.62
CA LEU A 62 -11.47 -2.19 -9.94
C LEU A 62 -10.41 -1.10 -9.77
N ILE A 63 -9.33 -1.22 -10.53
CA ILE A 63 -8.32 -0.17 -10.69
C ILE A 63 -8.31 0.22 -12.16
N ASP A 64 -8.61 1.47 -12.44
CA ASP A 64 -8.66 2.00 -13.80
C ASP A 64 -9.54 1.13 -14.74
N GLY A 65 -10.70 0.72 -14.22
CA GLY A 65 -11.67 -0.09 -14.95
C GLY A 65 -11.36 -1.57 -15.04
N GLN A 66 -10.24 -2.02 -14.49
CA GLN A 66 -9.83 -3.44 -14.54
C GLN A 66 -9.99 -4.10 -13.18
N ARG A 67 -10.59 -5.29 -13.17
CA ARG A 67 -10.75 -6.07 -11.94
C ARG A 67 -9.39 -6.38 -11.31
N ALA A 68 -9.25 -6.07 -10.04
CA ALA A 68 -8.00 -6.20 -9.32
C ALA A 68 -8.08 -7.17 -8.13
N ASN A 69 -9.21 -7.84 -7.91
CA ASN A 69 -9.38 -8.75 -6.77
C ASN A 69 -8.28 -9.80 -6.66
N GLU A 70 -7.84 -10.35 -7.78
CA GLU A 70 -6.87 -11.45 -7.83
C GLU A 70 -5.43 -10.97 -8.02
N LEU A 71 -5.22 -9.67 -8.21
CA LEU A 71 -3.87 -9.11 -8.38
C LEU A 71 -3.11 -9.09 -7.06
N SER A 72 -1.82 -9.44 -7.12
CA SER A 72 -0.92 -9.28 -5.98
C SER A 72 -0.70 -7.79 -5.68
N PRO A 73 -0.23 -7.44 -4.46
CA PRO A 73 0.08 -6.05 -4.14
C PRO A 73 1.02 -5.39 -5.14
N ARG A 74 2.03 -6.14 -5.58
CA ARG A 74 3.01 -5.66 -6.56
C ARG A 74 2.36 -5.29 -7.89
N GLN A 75 1.42 -6.11 -8.35
CA GLN A 75 0.73 -5.90 -9.63
C GLN A 75 -0.23 -4.72 -9.61
N ARG A 76 -0.66 -4.30 -8.43
CA ARG A 76 -1.59 -3.17 -8.29
C ARG A 76 -0.91 -1.81 -8.43
N GLY A 77 0.41 -1.74 -8.34
CA GLY A 77 1.14 -0.48 -8.41
C GLY A 77 0.85 0.45 -7.23
N ILE A 78 0.52 -0.10 -6.07
CA ILE A 78 0.15 0.63 -4.86
C ILE A 78 1.33 0.61 -3.89
N ALA A 79 1.56 1.74 -3.21
CA ALA A 79 2.49 1.82 -2.10
C ALA A 79 1.71 1.99 -0.80
N MET A 80 2.21 1.42 0.29
CA MET A 80 1.55 1.49 1.59
C MET A 80 2.55 1.77 2.70
N VAL A 81 2.17 2.68 3.60
CA VAL A 81 2.94 2.94 4.82
C VAL A 81 2.23 2.23 5.97
N PHE A 82 2.95 1.30 6.61
CA PHE A 82 2.37 0.49 7.69
C PHE A 82 2.47 1.22 9.02
N GLN A 83 1.53 0.93 9.91
CA GLN A 83 1.54 1.46 11.26
C GLN A 83 2.79 1.03 12.04
N SER A 84 3.32 -0.16 11.75
CA SER A 84 4.54 -0.70 12.33
C SER A 84 5.80 -0.31 11.56
N TYR A 85 5.69 0.55 10.56
CA TYR A 85 6.74 1.00 9.62
C TYR A 85 7.35 -0.10 8.74
N ALA A 86 7.27 -1.37 9.11
CA ALA A 86 7.70 -2.55 8.33
C ALA A 86 9.10 -2.42 7.70
N LEU A 87 10.06 -1.87 8.44
CA LEU A 87 11.43 -1.72 7.98
C LEU A 87 12.23 -3.02 8.17
N TYR A 88 13.20 -3.23 7.28
CA TYR A 88 14.16 -4.33 7.40
C TYR A 88 15.31 -3.89 8.35
N PRO A 89 15.35 -4.39 9.59
CA PRO A 89 16.28 -3.87 10.60
C PRO A 89 17.74 -4.21 10.32
N HIS A 90 18.00 -5.22 9.50
CA HIS A 90 19.36 -5.64 9.12
C HIS A 90 19.92 -4.85 7.94
N MET A 91 19.08 -4.06 7.26
CA MET A 91 19.46 -3.20 6.14
C MET A 91 19.68 -1.77 6.61
N THR A 92 20.55 -1.03 5.91
CA THR A 92 20.71 0.39 6.16
C THR A 92 19.47 1.15 5.70
N VAL A 93 19.38 2.43 6.08
CA VAL A 93 18.33 3.31 5.60
C VAL A 93 18.35 3.38 4.07
N TYR A 94 19.55 3.51 3.48
CA TYR A 94 19.71 3.51 2.03
C TYR A 94 19.15 2.23 1.39
N GLU A 95 19.51 1.07 1.93
CA GLU A 95 19.07 -0.22 1.41
C GLU A 95 17.56 -0.41 1.52
N ASN A 96 16.95 0.04 2.62
CA ASN A 96 15.50 0.03 2.79
C ASN A 96 14.81 0.87 1.72
N MET A 97 15.33 2.09 1.48
CA MET A 97 14.76 2.99 0.48
C MET A 97 14.94 2.48 -0.95
N ALA A 98 16.07 1.82 -1.22
CA ALA A 98 16.40 1.30 -2.54
C ALA A 98 15.73 -0.03 -2.87
N PHE A 99 15.14 -0.72 -1.90
CA PHE A 99 14.70 -2.12 -2.03
C PHE A 99 13.73 -2.32 -3.21
N SER A 100 12.67 -1.54 -3.29
CA SER A 100 11.69 -1.68 -4.38
C SER A 100 12.27 -1.35 -5.75
N LEU A 101 13.20 -0.39 -5.79
CA LEU A 101 13.86 0.00 -7.04
C LEU A 101 14.79 -1.09 -7.54
N LYS A 102 15.46 -1.80 -6.63
CA LYS A 102 16.28 -2.98 -6.97
C LYS A 102 15.42 -4.11 -7.48
N LEU A 103 14.25 -4.34 -6.90
CA LEU A 103 13.31 -5.35 -7.38
C LEU A 103 12.81 -5.04 -8.79
N LYS A 104 12.68 -3.78 -9.14
CA LYS A 104 12.31 -3.34 -10.49
C LYS A 104 13.49 -3.35 -11.46
N LYS A 105 14.68 -3.72 -10.97
CA LYS A 105 15.91 -3.82 -11.77
C LYS A 105 16.30 -2.52 -12.45
N LEU A 106 16.11 -1.39 -11.77
CA LEU A 106 16.55 -0.09 -12.29
C LEU A 106 18.09 0.02 -12.27
N PRO A 107 18.69 0.85 -13.13
CA PRO A 107 20.14 1.10 -13.11
C PRO A 107 20.58 1.67 -11.77
N LYS A 108 21.80 1.33 -11.35
CA LYS A 108 22.38 1.78 -10.07
C LYS A 108 22.35 3.29 -9.92
N ASP A 109 22.70 4.02 -10.98
CA ASP A 109 22.75 5.49 -10.97
C ASP A 109 21.36 6.06 -10.70
N GLU A 110 20.34 5.49 -11.32
CA GLU A 110 18.96 5.93 -11.15
C GLU A 110 18.46 5.65 -9.74
N ILE A 111 18.79 4.47 -9.20
CA ILE A 111 18.45 4.10 -7.82
C ILE A 111 19.09 5.12 -6.86
N ASP A 112 20.38 5.39 -7.01
CA ASP A 112 21.11 6.31 -6.14
C ASP A 112 20.51 7.72 -6.21
N GLN A 113 20.21 8.20 -7.40
CA GLN A 113 19.60 9.51 -7.60
C GLN A 113 18.24 9.62 -6.90
N ARG A 114 17.39 8.62 -7.06
CA ARG A 114 16.05 8.61 -6.46
C ARG A 114 16.10 8.53 -4.94
N VAL A 115 16.96 7.66 -4.41
CA VAL A 115 17.13 7.52 -2.96
C VAL A 115 17.63 8.81 -2.34
N ARG A 116 18.67 9.43 -2.93
CA ARG A 116 19.23 10.67 -2.39
C ARG A 116 18.25 11.84 -2.50
N GLN A 117 17.49 11.91 -3.58
CA GLN A 117 16.46 12.93 -3.74
C GLN A 117 15.39 12.81 -2.65
N ALA A 118 14.90 11.59 -2.39
CA ALA A 118 13.92 11.35 -1.34
C ALA A 118 14.50 11.66 0.05
N ALA A 119 15.75 11.28 0.27
CA ALA A 119 16.43 11.55 1.55
C ALA A 119 16.59 13.04 1.81
N GLU A 120 16.85 13.83 0.78
CA GLU A 120 16.92 15.29 0.89
C GLU A 120 15.54 15.87 1.29
N ILE A 121 14.48 15.42 0.65
CA ILE A 121 13.12 15.85 0.98
C ILE A 121 12.79 15.56 2.43
N LEU A 122 13.22 14.40 2.94
CA LEU A 122 12.95 13.95 4.32
C LEU A 122 13.98 14.46 5.33
N ASP A 123 15.05 15.12 4.88
CA ASP A 123 16.17 15.59 5.70
C ASP A 123 16.85 14.46 6.47
N ILE A 124 17.08 13.32 5.80
CA ILE A 124 17.73 12.14 6.37
C ILE A 124 18.99 11.72 5.62
N THR A 125 19.54 12.58 4.77
CA THR A 125 20.73 12.27 3.95
C THR A 125 21.89 11.80 4.82
N GLN A 126 22.09 12.40 5.99
CA GLN A 126 23.17 12.07 6.91
C GLN A 126 23.01 10.71 7.59
N TYR A 127 21.84 10.09 7.47
CA TYR A 127 21.51 8.80 8.12
C TYR A 127 21.47 7.61 7.14
N LEU A 128 21.75 7.82 5.86
CA LEU A 128 21.60 6.77 4.85
C LEU A 128 22.42 5.51 5.12
N ASP A 129 23.59 5.64 5.75
CA ASP A 129 24.45 4.51 6.06
C ASP A 129 24.12 3.84 7.40
N ARG A 130 23.16 4.35 8.14
CA ARG A 130 22.72 3.81 9.42
C ARG A 130 21.65 2.74 9.24
N LYS A 131 21.55 1.84 10.23
CA LYS A 131 20.43 0.90 10.32
C LYS A 131 19.27 1.56 11.09
N PRO A 132 18.00 1.13 10.86
CA PRO A 132 16.82 1.72 11.49
C PRO A 132 16.80 1.71 13.02
N LYS A 133 17.64 0.93 13.63
CA LYS A 133 17.76 0.74 15.06
C LYS A 133 17.96 2.03 15.88
#